data_e7bf48cf14dbd896a0cf22141e46b857
#
_entry.id   e7bf48cf14dbd896a0cf22141e46b857
#
_cell.length_a   1.000
_cell.length_b   1.000
_cell.length_c   1.000
_cell.angle_alpha   90.00
_cell.angle_beta   90.00
_cell.angle_gamma   90.00
#
_symmetry.space_group_name_H-M   'P 1'
#
loop_
_entity.id
_entity.type
_entity.pdbx_description
1 polymer ?
#
loop_
_entity_poly.entity_id
_entity_poly.type
_entity_poly.pdbx_seq_one_letter_code
_entity_poly.pdbx_strand_id
1 'polypeptide(L)'
;QSLREVPGFLAFTAILVMLFVRQQNLAILSLVTLGVGTAITAFYPTALWLYFTTVIMSFGFHYLETLHNSLSLQWLSKEEAPKVLGQLLSTRAFCNLAVLGSIYIYLMFFAMNYFMIYVLAGGITIAIGIFCLKAIPHFEEKVIQKKALFLRKRYWLYYLLTFLAGARRQIFVVFAGFLLVEKFGFAVENVVLLTLVNAA
;
A
#
# COMPACT_ATOMS: atom_id res chain seq x y z
N GLN A 1 -6.60 11.77 -8.37
CA GLN A 1 -5.55 10.74 -8.51
C GLN A 1 -4.15 11.34 -8.52
N SER A 2 -3.89 12.44 -9.21
CA SER A 2 -2.59 13.14 -9.17
C SER A 2 -2.12 13.42 -7.74
N LEU A 3 -3.04 13.80 -6.85
CA LEU A 3 -2.74 14.01 -5.43
C LEU A 3 -2.28 12.75 -4.68
N ARG A 4 -2.68 11.57 -5.11
CA ARG A 4 -2.24 10.29 -4.54
C ARG A 4 -0.77 10.02 -4.85
N GLU A 5 -0.29 10.46 -6.00
CA GLU A 5 1.07 10.19 -6.45
C GLU A 5 2.10 11.18 -5.88
N VAL A 6 1.67 12.36 -5.40
CA VAL A 6 2.57 13.33 -4.76
C VAL A 6 3.34 12.72 -3.57
N PRO A 7 2.71 12.02 -2.61
CA PRO A 7 3.44 11.31 -1.56
C PRO A 7 4.35 10.19 -2.09
N GLY A 8 4.01 9.58 -3.22
CA GLY A 8 4.87 8.60 -3.89
C GLY A 8 6.20 9.20 -4.33
N PHE A 9 6.17 10.39 -4.95
CA PHE A 9 7.39 11.13 -5.27
C PHE A 9 8.17 11.54 -4.02
N LEU A 10 7.48 11.81 -2.91
CA LEU A 10 8.08 12.18 -1.65
C LEU A 10 8.50 10.97 -0.78
N ALA A 11 8.34 9.74 -1.26
CA ALA A 11 8.69 8.54 -0.49
C ALA A 11 10.17 8.50 -0.06
N PHE A 12 11.06 9.15 -0.80
CA PHE A 12 12.47 9.32 -0.41
C PHE A 12 12.64 10.08 0.91
N THR A 13 11.67 10.92 1.30
CA THR A 13 11.71 11.65 2.58
C THR A 13 11.57 10.72 3.79
N ALA A 14 11.14 9.47 3.60
CA ALA A 14 11.19 8.44 4.64
C ALA A 14 12.61 8.29 5.21
N ILE A 15 13.65 8.48 4.38
CA ILE A 15 15.05 8.44 4.81
C ILE A 15 15.33 9.56 5.84
N LEU A 16 14.76 10.75 5.65
CA LEU A 16 14.91 11.88 6.58
C LEU A 16 14.20 11.60 7.91
N VAL A 17 13.01 11.01 7.86
CA VAL A 17 12.26 10.64 9.07
C VAL A 17 13.00 9.54 9.85
N MET A 18 13.67 8.60 9.15
CA MET A 18 14.51 7.57 9.78
C MET A 18 15.73 8.12 10.54
N LEU A 19 16.08 9.40 10.37
CA LEU A 19 17.10 10.05 11.23
C LEU A 19 16.61 10.16 12.69
N PHE A 20 15.32 10.30 12.90
CA PHE A 20 14.70 10.55 14.20
C PHE A 20 13.93 9.33 14.75
N VAL A 21 13.42 8.48 13.86
CA VAL A 21 12.57 7.34 14.20
C VAL A 21 13.20 6.04 13.69
N ARG A 22 13.17 4.98 14.50
CA ARG A 22 13.64 3.66 14.09
C ARG A 22 12.80 3.15 12.92
N GLN A 23 13.43 2.49 11.96
CA GLN A 23 12.80 2.03 10.73
C GLN A 23 11.58 1.13 10.98
N GLN A 24 11.66 0.21 11.95
CA GLN A 24 10.55 -0.66 12.33
C GLN A 24 9.36 0.13 12.88
N ASN A 25 9.60 1.09 13.77
CA ASN A 25 8.54 1.93 14.32
C ASN A 25 7.90 2.81 13.25
N LEU A 26 8.71 3.34 12.33
CA LEU A 26 8.21 4.13 11.21
C LEU A 26 7.34 3.29 10.27
N ALA A 27 7.69 2.02 10.03
CA ALA A 27 6.86 1.10 9.23
C ALA A 27 5.49 0.87 9.88
N ILE A 28 5.46 0.63 11.20
CA ILE A 28 4.21 0.44 11.94
C ILE A 28 3.39 1.73 11.99
N LEU A 29 4.03 2.88 12.23
CA LEU A 29 3.36 4.18 12.19
C LEU A 29 2.74 4.45 10.81
N SER A 30 3.45 4.10 9.74
CA SER A 30 2.95 4.22 8.37
C SER A 30 1.73 3.35 8.12
N LEU A 31 1.71 2.12 8.66
CA LEU A 31 0.55 1.23 8.60
C LEU A 31 -0.65 1.82 9.35
N VAL A 32 -0.43 2.35 10.55
CA VAL A 32 -1.49 3.01 11.33
C VAL A 32 -1.99 4.27 10.61
N THR A 33 -1.10 5.07 10.03
CA THR A 33 -1.48 6.25 9.24
C THR A 33 -2.33 5.89 8.03
N LEU A 34 -1.98 4.80 7.33
CA LEU A 34 -2.80 4.26 6.25
C LEU A 34 -4.19 3.87 6.73
N GLY A 35 -4.28 3.14 7.85
CA GLY A 35 -5.54 2.72 8.44
C GLY A 35 -6.41 3.89 8.90
N VAL A 36 -5.82 4.88 9.57
CA VAL A 36 -6.51 6.12 9.98
C VAL A 36 -7.03 6.86 8.75
N GLY A 37 -6.19 7.11 7.75
CA GLY A 37 -6.60 7.77 6.51
C GLY A 37 -7.77 7.05 5.84
N THR A 38 -7.74 5.71 5.81
CA THR A 38 -8.82 4.89 5.27
C THR A 38 -10.11 5.05 6.10
N ALA A 39 -10.04 4.89 7.42
CA ALA A 39 -11.21 4.96 8.28
C ALA A 39 -11.90 6.33 8.24
N ILE A 40 -11.14 7.42 8.32
CA ILE A 40 -11.70 8.78 8.33
C ILE A 40 -12.31 9.21 7.00
N THR A 41 -11.97 8.52 5.89
CA THR A 41 -12.61 8.75 4.58
C THR A 41 -14.12 8.51 4.63
N ALA A 42 -14.57 7.62 5.52
CA ALA A 42 -15.99 7.27 5.68
C ALA A 42 -16.88 8.42 6.13
N PHE A 43 -16.35 9.40 6.92
CA PHE A 43 -17.20 10.30 7.69
C PHE A 43 -17.73 11.51 6.89
N TYR A 44 -16.98 11.98 5.90
CA TYR A 44 -17.36 13.19 5.16
C TYR A 44 -17.25 12.95 3.64
N PRO A 45 -18.37 12.68 2.95
CA PRO A 45 -18.36 12.39 1.52
C PRO A 45 -18.25 13.67 0.66
N THR A 46 -17.24 14.49 0.91
CA THR A 46 -16.95 15.68 0.11
C THR A 46 -15.66 15.51 -0.67
N ALA A 47 -15.56 16.14 -1.85
CA ALA A 47 -14.36 16.07 -2.67
C ALA A 47 -13.11 16.55 -1.93
N LEU A 48 -13.22 17.66 -1.18
CA LEU A 48 -12.10 18.21 -0.42
C LEU A 48 -11.61 17.24 0.66
N TRP A 49 -12.55 16.61 1.38
CA TRP A 49 -12.22 15.62 2.40
C TRP A 49 -11.56 14.38 1.78
N LEU A 50 -12.08 13.92 0.65
CA LEU A 50 -11.49 12.80 -0.08
C LEU A 50 -10.06 13.10 -0.54
N TYR A 51 -9.77 14.32 -0.98
CA TYR A 51 -8.41 14.73 -1.32
C TYR A 51 -7.48 14.69 -0.11
N PHE A 52 -7.92 15.24 1.02
CA PHE A 52 -7.15 15.25 2.25
C PHE A 52 -6.85 13.85 2.76
N THR A 53 -7.85 12.98 2.86
CA THR A 53 -7.68 11.60 3.33
C THR A 53 -6.86 10.76 2.35
N THR A 54 -7.01 11.00 1.04
CA THR A 54 -6.17 10.35 0.01
C THR A 54 -4.69 10.66 0.20
N VAL A 55 -4.33 11.89 0.54
CA VAL A 55 -2.94 12.26 0.82
C VAL A 55 -2.42 11.53 2.06
N ILE A 56 -3.21 11.46 3.14
CA ILE A 56 -2.83 10.72 4.36
C ILE A 56 -2.62 9.24 4.06
N MET A 57 -3.59 8.61 3.39
CA MET A 57 -3.49 7.19 2.98
C MET A 57 -2.24 6.94 2.13
N SER A 58 -1.98 7.85 1.19
CA SER A 58 -0.86 7.71 0.27
C SER A 58 0.49 7.83 0.96
N PHE A 59 0.66 8.75 1.91
CA PHE A 59 1.87 8.80 2.74
C PHE A 59 2.07 7.50 3.51
N GLY A 60 1.03 7.01 4.20
CA GLY A 60 1.08 5.73 4.91
C GLY A 60 1.48 4.58 4.00
N PHE A 61 0.86 4.48 2.82
CA PHE A 61 1.13 3.41 1.86
C PHE A 61 2.56 3.44 1.31
N HIS A 62 3.02 4.57 0.80
CA HIS A 62 4.34 4.66 0.15
C HIS A 62 5.50 4.53 1.16
N TYR A 63 5.34 5.08 2.36
CA TYR A 63 6.33 4.89 3.41
C TYR A 63 6.38 3.42 3.85
N LEU A 64 5.21 2.79 4.09
CA LEU A 64 5.14 1.38 4.46
C LEU A 64 5.78 0.49 3.38
N GLU A 65 5.47 0.69 2.10
CA GLU A 65 6.04 -0.10 0.99
C GLU A 65 7.55 0.03 0.92
N THR A 66 8.08 1.26 1.05
CA THR A 66 9.53 1.53 1.06
C THR A 66 10.22 0.84 2.24
N LEU A 67 9.65 0.97 3.43
CA LEU A 67 10.21 0.42 4.66
C LEU A 67 10.09 -1.10 4.71
N HIS A 68 8.98 -1.68 4.24
CA HIS A 68 8.80 -3.12 4.15
C HIS A 68 9.86 -3.78 3.28
N ASN A 69 10.12 -3.24 2.10
CA ASN A 69 11.17 -3.75 1.21
C ASN A 69 12.55 -3.64 1.86
N SER A 70 12.85 -2.52 2.50
CA SER A 70 14.13 -2.30 3.19
C SER A 70 14.33 -3.25 4.38
N LEU A 71 13.33 -3.41 5.23
CA LEU A 71 13.38 -4.31 6.40
C LEU A 71 13.50 -5.77 5.97
N SER A 72 12.77 -6.19 4.94
CA SER A 72 12.86 -7.56 4.42
C SER A 72 14.27 -7.90 3.97
N LEU A 73 14.96 -6.97 3.28
CA LEU A 73 16.34 -7.18 2.85
C LEU A 73 17.37 -7.12 3.99
N GLN A 74 17.05 -6.44 5.10
CA GLN A 74 17.95 -6.39 6.27
C GLN A 74 17.87 -7.64 7.14
N TRP A 75 16.68 -8.21 7.28
CA TRP A 75 16.45 -9.32 8.21
C TRP A 75 16.73 -10.68 7.60
N LEU A 76 16.70 -10.79 6.27
CA LEU A 76 16.91 -12.04 5.55
C LEU A 76 18.37 -12.20 5.13
N SER A 77 18.88 -13.43 5.24
CA SER A 77 20.15 -13.81 4.61
C SER A 77 19.99 -13.84 3.09
N LYS A 78 21.10 -13.81 2.35
CA LYS A 78 21.07 -13.88 0.88
C LYS A 78 20.50 -15.22 0.38
N GLU A 79 20.70 -16.26 1.14
CA GLU A 79 20.26 -17.63 0.84
C GLU A 79 18.75 -17.77 1.09
N GLU A 80 18.22 -17.16 2.14
CA GLU A 80 16.81 -17.26 2.52
C GLU A 80 15.92 -16.25 1.79
N ALA A 81 16.47 -15.10 1.40
CA ALA A 81 15.71 -14.01 0.80
C ALA A 81 14.84 -14.42 -0.38
N PRO A 82 15.31 -15.20 -1.38
CA PRO A 82 14.46 -15.60 -2.52
C PRO A 82 13.23 -16.40 -2.09
N LYS A 83 13.40 -17.35 -1.15
CA LYS A 83 12.30 -18.17 -0.65
C LYS A 83 11.28 -17.35 0.14
N VAL A 84 11.75 -16.55 1.10
CA VAL A 84 10.87 -15.77 1.97
C VAL A 84 10.17 -14.66 1.19
N LEU A 85 10.85 -13.97 0.28
CA LEU A 85 10.23 -12.97 -0.58
C LEU A 85 9.18 -13.60 -1.52
N GLY A 86 9.43 -14.81 -2.03
CA GLY A 86 8.45 -15.59 -2.79
C GLY A 86 7.21 -15.93 -1.95
N GLN A 87 7.38 -16.35 -0.70
CA GLN A 87 6.28 -16.62 0.23
C GLN A 87 5.48 -15.35 0.55
N LEU A 88 6.15 -14.22 0.78
CA LEU A 88 5.49 -12.94 1.01
C LEU A 88 4.65 -12.51 -0.20
N LEU A 89 5.19 -12.68 -1.40
CA LEU A 89 4.47 -12.37 -2.64
C LEU A 89 3.23 -13.27 -2.80
N SER A 90 3.36 -14.56 -2.57
CA SER A 90 2.24 -15.51 -2.64
C SER A 90 1.17 -15.21 -1.57
N THR A 91 1.59 -14.91 -0.33
CA THR A 91 0.67 -14.51 0.73
C THR A 91 -0.08 -13.22 0.37
N ARG A 92 0.62 -12.23 -0.18
CA ARG A 92 0.01 -10.99 -0.65
C ARG A 92 -1.04 -11.25 -1.74
N ALA A 93 -0.73 -12.11 -2.72
CA ALA A 93 -1.65 -12.48 -3.78
C ALA A 93 -2.89 -13.19 -3.22
N PHE A 94 -2.70 -14.17 -2.33
CA PHE A 94 -3.79 -14.86 -1.66
C PHE A 94 -4.69 -13.91 -0.84
N CYS A 95 -4.11 -13.03 -0.03
CA CYS A 95 -4.88 -12.04 0.73
C CYS A 95 -5.64 -11.09 -0.19
N ASN A 96 -5.05 -10.68 -1.31
CA ASN A 96 -5.73 -9.83 -2.29
C ASN A 96 -6.97 -10.54 -2.87
N LEU A 97 -6.83 -11.80 -3.28
CA LEU A 97 -7.96 -12.62 -3.76
C LEU A 97 -9.03 -12.79 -2.69
N ALA A 98 -8.64 -13.08 -1.45
CA ALA A 98 -9.57 -13.26 -0.34
C ALA A 98 -10.36 -11.98 -0.05
N VAL A 99 -9.71 -10.82 -0.04
CA VAL A 99 -10.37 -9.51 0.18
C VAL A 99 -11.30 -9.16 -0.97
N LEU A 100 -10.83 -9.29 -2.22
CA LEU A 100 -11.68 -9.01 -3.40
C LEU A 100 -12.88 -9.95 -3.47
N GLY A 101 -12.67 -11.25 -3.18
CA GLY A 101 -13.74 -12.23 -3.11
C GLY A 101 -14.77 -11.90 -2.02
N SER A 102 -14.30 -11.49 -0.85
CA SER A 102 -15.18 -11.08 0.26
C SER A 102 -16.00 -9.84 -0.09
N ILE A 103 -15.39 -8.84 -0.74
CA ILE A 103 -16.08 -7.64 -1.21
C ILE A 103 -17.12 -8.01 -2.28
N TYR A 104 -16.76 -8.87 -3.23
CA TYR A 104 -17.69 -9.33 -4.26
C TYR A 104 -18.90 -10.05 -3.67
N ILE A 105 -18.67 -11.00 -2.74
CA ILE A 105 -19.75 -11.71 -2.04
C ILE A 105 -20.63 -10.73 -1.25
N TYR A 106 -20.02 -9.77 -0.55
CA TYR A 106 -20.77 -8.73 0.16
C TYR A 106 -21.71 -7.96 -0.77
N LEU A 107 -21.20 -7.54 -1.94
CA LEU A 107 -21.97 -6.76 -2.92
C LEU A 107 -23.11 -7.57 -3.58
N MET A 108 -23.01 -8.91 -3.61
CA MET A 108 -24.11 -9.77 -4.11
C MET A 108 -25.31 -9.81 -3.15
N PHE A 109 -25.08 -9.68 -1.86
CA PHE A 109 -26.14 -9.87 -0.84
C PHE A 109 -26.58 -8.56 -0.18
N PHE A 110 -25.76 -7.52 -0.23
CA PHE A 110 -25.98 -6.26 0.47
C PHE A 110 -25.80 -5.07 -0.45
N ALA A 111 -26.61 -4.02 -0.24
CA ALA A 111 -26.41 -2.74 -0.90
C ALA A 111 -25.04 -2.15 -0.50
N MET A 112 -24.41 -1.43 -1.43
CA MET A 112 -23.11 -0.84 -1.24
C MET A 112 -23.14 0.21 -0.11
N ASN A 113 -22.44 -0.09 0.97
CA ASN A 113 -22.29 0.81 2.10
C ASN A 113 -20.82 1.22 2.25
N TYR A 114 -20.46 2.33 1.61
CA TYR A 114 -19.09 2.85 1.65
C TYR A 114 -18.60 3.14 3.06
N PHE A 115 -19.48 3.65 3.94
CA PHE A 115 -19.12 3.94 5.33
C PHE A 115 -18.60 2.70 6.04
N MET A 116 -19.36 1.61 5.99
CA MET A 116 -18.98 0.34 6.63
C MET A 116 -17.67 -0.22 6.05
N ILE A 117 -17.52 -0.18 4.73
CA ILE A 117 -16.32 -0.72 4.05
C ILE A 117 -15.08 0.05 4.50
N TYR A 118 -15.11 1.38 4.49
CA TYR A 118 -13.95 2.21 4.86
C TYR A 118 -13.64 2.11 6.35
N VAL A 119 -14.64 2.10 7.23
CA VAL A 119 -14.44 1.98 8.68
C VAL A 119 -13.88 0.60 9.04
N LEU A 120 -14.42 -0.48 8.47
CA LEU A 120 -13.91 -1.83 8.73
C LEU A 120 -12.48 -2.01 8.19
N ALA A 121 -12.22 -1.61 6.94
CA ALA A 121 -10.90 -1.73 6.35
C ALA A 121 -9.85 -0.91 7.14
N GLY A 122 -10.16 0.33 7.46
CA GLY A 122 -9.27 1.19 8.25
C GLY A 122 -9.10 0.68 9.68
N GLY A 123 -10.18 0.26 10.34
CA GLY A 123 -10.17 -0.28 11.70
C GLY A 123 -9.33 -1.55 11.82
N ILE A 124 -9.49 -2.50 10.89
CA ILE A 124 -8.67 -3.72 10.83
C ILE A 124 -7.19 -3.36 10.62
N THR A 125 -6.90 -2.43 9.72
CA THR A 125 -5.52 -1.99 9.46
C THR A 125 -4.87 -1.36 10.70
N ILE A 126 -5.60 -0.52 11.43
CA ILE A 126 -5.14 0.07 12.71
C ILE A 126 -4.91 -1.03 13.75
N ALA A 127 -5.87 -1.96 13.89
CA ALA A 127 -5.75 -3.06 14.85
C ALA A 127 -4.50 -3.92 14.58
N ILE A 128 -4.22 -4.24 13.31
CA ILE A 128 -2.99 -4.93 12.90
C ILE A 128 -1.76 -4.10 13.27
N GLY A 129 -1.76 -2.80 13.00
CA GLY A 129 -0.64 -1.91 13.36
C GLY A 129 -0.37 -1.91 14.87
N ILE A 130 -1.42 -1.79 15.70
CA ILE A 130 -1.30 -1.84 17.17
C ILE A 130 -0.84 -3.22 17.63
N PHE A 131 -1.34 -4.29 17.03
CA PHE A 131 -0.89 -5.65 17.31
C PHE A 131 0.60 -5.81 17.01
N CYS A 132 1.07 -5.32 15.86
CA CYS A 132 2.49 -5.36 15.49
C CYS A 132 3.37 -4.60 16.50
N LEU A 133 2.92 -3.46 17.01
CA LEU A 133 3.64 -2.70 18.06
C LEU A 133 3.87 -3.52 19.32
N LYS A 134 2.91 -4.38 19.69
CA LYS A 134 2.96 -5.16 20.93
C LYS A 134 3.59 -6.54 20.75
N ALA A 135 3.34 -7.17 19.60
CA ALA A 135 3.70 -8.57 19.35
C ALA A 135 5.09 -8.74 18.73
N ILE A 136 5.55 -7.75 17.95
CA ILE A 136 6.83 -7.86 17.24
C ILE A 136 7.95 -7.27 18.10
N PRO A 137 8.95 -8.08 18.50
CA PRO A 137 10.11 -7.58 19.25
C PRO A 137 10.90 -6.58 18.39
N HIS A 138 11.62 -5.69 19.05
CA HIS A 138 12.53 -4.79 18.36
C HIS A 138 13.75 -5.59 17.90
N PHE A 139 13.93 -5.65 16.58
CA PHE A 139 15.12 -6.26 16.00
C PHE A 139 16.28 -5.27 15.99
N GLU A 140 17.46 -5.75 16.34
CA GLU A 140 18.68 -4.97 16.19
C GLU A 140 19.02 -4.79 14.70
N GLU A 141 19.42 -3.60 14.32
CA GLU A 141 19.90 -3.33 12.95
C GLU A 141 21.25 -4.06 12.76
N LYS A 142 21.22 -5.20 12.08
CA LYS A 142 22.44 -5.99 11.77
C LYS A 142 23.43 -5.23 10.88
N VAL A 143 22.95 -4.26 10.12
CA VAL A 143 23.77 -3.45 9.20
C VAL A 143 23.48 -1.98 9.45
N ILE A 144 24.51 -1.21 9.82
CA ILE A 144 24.40 0.25 9.92
C ILE A 144 24.12 0.81 8.53
N GLN A 145 22.89 1.21 8.30
CA GLN A 145 22.49 1.80 7.02
C GLN A 145 23.02 3.24 6.91
N LYS A 146 23.64 3.54 5.78
CA LYS A 146 23.93 4.91 5.41
C LYS A 146 22.61 5.62 5.09
N LYS A 147 22.13 6.45 6.02
CA LYS A 147 20.91 7.27 5.88
C LYS A 147 21.17 8.43 4.91
N ALA A 148 21.49 8.12 3.67
CA ALA A 148 21.76 9.09 2.61
C ALA A 148 21.23 8.59 1.28
N LEU A 149 20.70 9.50 0.46
CA LEU A 149 20.23 9.18 -0.87
C LEU A 149 21.42 9.03 -1.82
N PHE A 150 21.71 7.81 -2.26
CA PHE A 150 22.75 7.52 -3.24
C PHE A 150 22.16 6.96 -4.52
N LEU A 151 22.15 7.76 -5.58
CA LEU A 151 21.86 7.30 -6.93
C LEU A 151 23.18 6.94 -7.63
N ARG A 152 23.46 5.65 -7.76
CA ARG A 152 24.68 5.16 -8.44
C ARG A 152 24.43 5.12 -9.95
N LYS A 153 25.24 5.82 -10.74
CA LYS A 153 25.14 5.85 -12.21
C LYS A 153 25.12 4.45 -12.83
N ARG A 154 25.80 3.47 -12.24
CA ARG A 154 25.81 2.08 -12.71
C ARG A 154 24.42 1.44 -12.81
N TYR A 155 23.44 1.90 -11.99
CA TYR A 155 22.10 1.31 -11.93
C TYR A 155 21.04 2.15 -12.67
N TRP A 156 21.45 3.05 -13.56
CA TRP A 156 20.52 3.93 -14.28
C TRP A 156 19.43 3.17 -15.04
N LEU A 157 19.77 2.02 -15.66
CA LEU A 157 18.81 1.17 -16.37
C LEU A 157 17.76 0.59 -15.43
N TYR A 158 18.18 0.13 -14.25
CA TYR A 158 17.24 -0.35 -13.22
C TYR A 158 16.27 0.75 -12.78
N TYR A 159 16.77 1.98 -12.58
CA TYR A 159 15.91 3.11 -12.20
C TYR A 159 14.91 3.44 -13.31
N LEU A 160 15.37 3.46 -14.57
CA LEU A 160 14.51 3.69 -15.73
C LEU A 160 13.43 2.61 -15.86
N LEU A 161 13.79 1.33 -15.77
CA LEU A 161 12.84 0.22 -15.85
C LEU A 161 11.82 0.25 -14.71
N THR A 162 12.24 0.56 -13.49
CA THR A 162 11.36 0.71 -12.33
C THR A 162 10.38 1.86 -12.53
N PHE A 163 10.85 3.00 -13.04
CA PHE A 163 10.02 4.15 -13.38
C PHE A 163 8.97 3.80 -14.44
N LEU A 164 9.38 3.17 -15.54
CA LEU A 164 8.47 2.75 -16.61
C LEU A 164 7.44 1.71 -16.16
N ALA A 165 7.86 0.75 -15.32
CA ALA A 165 6.96 -0.24 -14.75
C ALA A 165 5.90 0.41 -13.83
N GLY A 166 6.31 1.41 -13.03
CA GLY A 166 5.40 2.20 -12.20
C GLY A 166 4.40 3.00 -13.05
N ALA A 167 4.87 3.69 -14.09
CA ALA A 167 4.03 4.47 -14.99
C ALA A 167 2.98 3.57 -15.69
N ARG A 168 3.39 2.41 -16.22
CA ARG A 168 2.48 1.43 -16.82
C ARG A 168 1.40 0.98 -15.87
N ARG A 169 1.78 0.62 -14.63
CA ARG A 169 0.85 0.16 -13.61
C ARG A 169 -0.24 1.18 -13.34
N GLN A 170 0.12 2.45 -13.23
CA GLN A 170 -0.82 3.53 -12.96
C GLN A 170 -1.86 3.70 -14.08
N ILE A 171 -1.47 3.60 -15.33
CA ILE A 171 -2.40 3.66 -16.46
C ILE A 171 -3.50 2.61 -16.31
N PHE A 172 -3.13 1.35 -16.03
CA PHE A 172 -4.10 0.28 -15.91
C PHE A 172 -4.98 0.37 -14.65
N VAL A 173 -4.36 0.55 -13.50
CA VAL A 173 -5.10 0.56 -12.21
C VAL A 173 -6.08 1.73 -12.12
N VAL A 174 -5.70 2.86 -12.70
CA VAL A 174 -6.44 4.12 -12.56
C VAL A 174 -7.45 4.30 -13.66
N PHE A 175 -6.99 4.26 -14.91
CA PHE A 175 -7.84 4.62 -16.05
C PHE A 175 -8.76 3.49 -16.49
N ALA A 176 -8.35 2.23 -16.39
CA ALA A 176 -9.19 1.12 -16.80
C ALA A 176 -10.46 1.01 -15.95
N GLY A 177 -10.33 1.05 -14.62
CA GLY A 177 -11.51 1.01 -13.73
C GLY A 177 -12.44 2.19 -13.94
N PHE A 178 -11.88 3.41 -14.04
CA PHE A 178 -12.67 4.61 -14.31
C PHE A 178 -13.39 4.53 -15.68
N LEU A 179 -12.70 4.08 -16.72
CA LEU A 179 -13.24 3.95 -18.06
C LEU A 179 -14.42 2.95 -18.10
N LEU A 180 -14.30 1.82 -17.41
CA LEU A 180 -15.34 0.81 -17.34
C LEU A 180 -16.63 1.35 -16.70
N VAL A 181 -16.51 2.10 -15.61
CA VAL A 181 -17.66 2.67 -14.91
C VAL A 181 -18.24 3.87 -15.68
N GLU A 182 -17.41 4.85 -16.02
CA GLU A 182 -17.87 6.15 -16.53
C GLU A 182 -18.30 6.07 -18.00
N LYS A 183 -17.52 5.39 -18.83
CA LYS A 183 -17.79 5.34 -20.28
C LYS A 183 -18.62 4.14 -20.70
N PHE A 184 -18.40 2.99 -20.08
CA PHE A 184 -19.10 1.75 -20.46
C PHE A 184 -20.26 1.40 -19.52
N GLY A 185 -20.49 2.15 -18.44
CA GLY A 185 -21.60 1.96 -17.53
C GLY A 185 -21.59 0.63 -16.75
N PHE A 186 -20.41 0.04 -16.55
CA PHE A 186 -20.29 -1.19 -15.77
C PHE A 186 -20.69 -0.94 -14.32
N ALA A 187 -21.50 -1.83 -13.76
CA ALA A 187 -21.77 -1.83 -12.32
C ALA A 187 -20.49 -2.14 -11.54
N VAL A 188 -20.39 -1.60 -10.32
CA VAL A 188 -19.19 -1.75 -9.48
C VAL A 188 -18.87 -3.22 -9.21
N GLU A 189 -19.90 -4.06 -9.04
CA GLU A 189 -19.78 -5.50 -8.84
C GLU A 189 -19.03 -6.18 -10.01
N ASN A 190 -19.35 -5.78 -11.24
CA ASN A 190 -18.72 -6.31 -12.44
C ASN A 190 -17.25 -5.88 -12.53
N VAL A 191 -16.92 -4.66 -12.12
CA VAL A 191 -15.53 -4.18 -12.09
C VAL A 191 -14.73 -4.94 -11.02
N VAL A 192 -15.32 -5.20 -9.86
CA VAL A 192 -14.70 -6.01 -8.80
C VAL A 192 -14.47 -7.44 -9.29
N LEU A 193 -15.45 -8.04 -9.97
CA LEU A 193 -15.32 -9.38 -10.56
C LEU A 193 -14.20 -9.44 -11.60
N LEU A 194 -14.14 -8.49 -12.52
CA LEU A 194 -13.06 -8.40 -13.51
C LEU A 194 -11.68 -8.25 -12.84
N THR A 195 -11.60 -7.45 -11.76
CA THR A 195 -10.37 -7.29 -11.00
C THR A 195 -9.98 -8.58 -10.30
N LEU A 196 -10.96 -9.32 -9.76
CA LEU A 196 -10.74 -10.62 -9.13
C LEU A 196 -10.19 -11.64 -10.13
N VAL A 197 -10.82 -11.76 -11.32
CA VAL A 197 -10.36 -12.66 -12.39
C VAL A 197 -8.95 -12.30 -12.87
N ASN A 198 -8.62 -11.02 -12.95
CA ASN A 198 -7.27 -10.57 -13.35
C ASN A 198 -6.21 -10.80 -12.26
N ALA A 199 -6.63 -10.97 -11.02
CA ALA A 199 -5.73 -11.20 -9.88
C ALA A 199 -5.45 -12.69 -9.61
N ALA A 200 -6.26 -13.61 -10.19
CA ALA A 200 -6.14 -15.06 -10.05
C ALA A 200 -5.10 -15.66 -11.03
#